data_e28fbef597bd787d6762aa59ddfca4bf
#
_entry.id   e28fbef597bd787d6762aa59ddfca4bf
#
_cell.length_a   1.000
_cell.length_b   1.000
_cell.length_c   1.000
_cell.angle_alpha   90.00
_cell.angle_beta   90.00
_cell.angle_gamma   90.00
#
_symmetry.space_group_name_H-M   'P 1'
#
loop_
_entity.id
_entity.type
_entity.pdbx_description
1 polymer ?
#
loop_
_entity_poly.entity_id
_entity_poly.type
_entity_poly.pdbx_seq_one_letter_code
_entity_poly.pdbx_strand_id
1 'polypeptide(L)'
;TIIITCLTIIATTLGVKEIIVFGAIVIGAVLGFLIFNIHPAKVFMGDTGSLFLGGVISGIALYLKMPLILIVIAIIPVIETLSVIIQVVYFKKTGKRVFKMAPIHHHLELSDWRENQVVMLFSVITLVASVVGLKIV
;
A
#
# COMPACT_ATOMS: atom_id res chain seq x y z
N THR A 1 3.84 4.98 -3.18
CA THR A 1 4.67 6.16 -2.86
C THR A 1 4.66 6.46 -1.36
N ILE A 2 3.49 6.73 -0.72
CA ILE A 2 3.37 7.18 0.68
C ILE A 2 4.12 6.26 1.66
N ILE A 3 3.92 4.95 1.58
CA ILE A 3 4.57 3.97 2.48
C ILE A 3 6.10 4.02 2.35
N ILE A 4 6.62 4.07 1.11
CA ILE A 4 8.07 4.12 0.89
C ILE A 4 8.65 5.44 1.40
N THR A 5 7.94 6.56 1.20
CA THR A 5 8.33 7.85 1.75
C THR A 5 8.38 7.81 3.29
N CYS A 6 7.40 7.22 3.94
CA CYS A 6 7.38 7.04 5.39
C CYS A 6 8.59 6.21 5.87
N LEU A 7 8.86 5.07 5.25
CA LEU A 7 10.02 4.23 5.58
C LEU A 7 11.34 4.96 5.35
N THR A 8 11.43 5.78 4.30
CA THR A 8 12.63 6.58 4.02
C THR A 8 12.83 7.66 5.09
N ILE A 9 11.76 8.29 5.58
CA ILE A 9 11.82 9.25 6.70
C ILE A 9 12.26 8.53 7.97
N ILE A 10 11.74 7.35 8.28
CA ILE A 10 12.20 6.53 9.41
C ILE A 10 13.70 6.23 9.28
N ALA A 11 14.17 5.88 8.08
CA ALA A 11 15.58 5.64 7.84
C ALA A 11 16.44 6.90 8.08
N THR A 12 15.91 8.11 7.81
CA THR A 12 16.62 9.36 8.14
C THR A 12 16.75 9.58 9.64
N THR A 13 15.70 9.30 10.41
CA THR A 13 15.77 9.40 11.89
C THR A 13 16.73 8.40 12.50
N LEU A 14 16.86 7.22 11.90
CA LEU A 14 17.81 6.16 12.32
C LEU A 14 19.23 6.33 11.75
N GLY A 15 19.44 7.29 10.85
CA GLY A 15 20.76 7.57 10.24
C GLY A 15 21.24 6.51 9.25
N VAL A 16 20.35 5.70 8.69
CA VAL A 16 20.68 4.60 7.75
C VAL A 16 20.77 5.12 6.32
N LYS A 17 21.97 5.58 5.94
CA LYS A 17 22.21 6.26 4.65
C LYS A 17 21.88 5.41 3.43
N GLU A 18 22.14 4.11 3.46
CA GLU A 18 21.87 3.19 2.36
C GLU A 18 20.39 3.15 2.01
N ILE A 19 19.52 3.09 3.03
CA ILE A 19 18.08 3.06 2.84
C ILE A 19 17.53 4.44 2.40
N ILE A 20 18.15 5.52 2.87
CA ILE A 20 17.75 6.88 2.43
C ILE A 20 17.97 7.05 0.94
N VAL A 21 19.15 6.68 0.44
CA VAL A 21 19.49 6.78 -0.99
C VAL A 21 18.61 5.83 -1.81
N PHE A 22 18.51 4.58 -1.40
CA PHE A 22 17.68 3.58 -2.08
C PHE A 22 16.21 3.99 -2.12
N GLY A 23 15.65 4.42 -0.99
CA GLY A 23 14.26 4.89 -0.89
C GLY A 23 14.00 6.10 -1.79
N ALA A 24 14.92 7.07 -1.83
CA ALA A 24 14.79 8.24 -2.70
C ALA A 24 14.76 7.86 -4.20
N ILE A 25 15.60 6.90 -4.62
CA ILE A 25 15.60 6.39 -6.00
C ILE A 25 14.26 5.74 -6.33
N VAL A 26 13.76 4.87 -5.45
CA VAL A 26 12.48 4.18 -5.66
C VAL A 26 11.31 5.16 -5.68
N ILE A 27 11.30 6.16 -4.77
CA ILE A 27 10.28 7.22 -4.76
C ILE A 27 10.28 7.97 -6.09
N GLY A 28 11.45 8.37 -6.59
CA GLY A 28 11.58 9.05 -7.88
C GLY A 28 11.04 8.21 -9.05
N ALA A 29 11.37 6.92 -9.08
CA ALA A 29 10.87 5.99 -10.10
C ALA A 29 9.34 5.83 -10.05
N VAL A 30 8.77 5.68 -8.83
CA VAL A 30 7.32 5.53 -8.66
C VAL A 30 6.59 6.83 -8.98
N LEU A 31 7.15 7.99 -8.65
CA LEU A 31 6.57 9.28 -9.03
C LEU A 31 6.56 9.47 -10.54
N GLY A 32 7.65 9.11 -11.23
CA GLY A 32 7.72 9.10 -12.69
C GLY A 32 6.66 8.19 -13.31
N PHE A 33 6.49 6.97 -12.79
CA PHE A 33 5.43 6.06 -13.21
C PHE A 33 4.03 6.66 -12.98
N LEU A 34 3.81 7.32 -11.84
CA LEU A 34 2.51 7.84 -11.44
C LEU A 34 1.99 8.90 -12.43
N ILE A 35 2.86 9.69 -13.05
CA ILE A 35 2.49 10.67 -14.08
C ILE A 35 1.71 10.02 -15.23
N PHE A 36 2.05 8.78 -15.57
CA PHE A 36 1.40 8.04 -16.66
C PHE A 36 0.26 7.12 -16.18
N ASN A 37 0.19 6.85 -14.88
CA ASN A 37 -0.79 5.95 -14.28
C ASN A 37 -2.02 6.68 -13.71
N ILE A 38 -1.92 7.99 -13.41
CA ILE A 38 -3.08 8.78 -12.96
C ILE A 38 -4.16 8.78 -14.05
N HIS A 39 -5.40 8.65 -13.60
CA HIS A 39 -6.56 8.57 -14.49
C HIS A 39 -6.65 9.78 -15.47
N PRO A 40 -6.87 9.55 -16.77
CA PRO A 40 -6.99 8.27 -17.45
C PRO A 40 -5.61 7.57 -17.63
N ALA A 41 -5.47 6.38 -17.05
CA ALA A 41 -4.21 5.66 -17.03
C ALA A 41 -3.73 5.29 -18.45
N LYS A 42 -2.49 5.67 -18.78
CA LYS A 42 -1.84 5.33 -20.06
C LYS A 42 -0.96 4.09 -19.93
N VAL A 43 -0.51 3.79 -18.72
CA VAL A 43 0.39 2.67 -18.40
C VAL A 43 -0.09 1.97 -17.14
N PHE A 44 -0.05 0.64 -17.13
CA PHE A 44 -0.37 -0.20 -15.97
C PHE A 44 0.89 -0.89 -15.46
N MET A 45 1.02 -0.99 -14.14
CA MET A 45 2.22 -1.55 -13.50
C MET A 45 2.36 -3.07 -13.71
N GLY A 46 1.24 -3.79 -13.76
CA GLY A 46 1.23 -5.26 -13.83
C GLY A 46 1.75 -5.92 -12.54
N ASP A 47 1.76 -7.26 -12.56
CA ASP A 47 2.12 -8.06 -11.37
C ASP A 47 3.61 -7.95 -11.03
N THR A 48 4.48 -7.88 -12.03
CA THR A 48 5.94 -7.75 -11.81
C THR A 48 6.28 -6.49 -11.03
N GLY A 49 5.70 -5.36 -11.40
CA GLY A 49 5.95 -4.08 -10.71
C GLY A 49 5.34 -4.05 -9.31
N SER A 50 4.13 -4.57 -9.14
CA SER A 50 3.46 -4.59 -7.83
C SER A 50 4.16 -5.51 -6.84
N LEU A 51 4.59 -6.71 -7.26
CA LEU A 51 5.39 -7.63 -6.44
C LEU A 51 6.76 -7.05 -6.10
N PHE A 52 7.42 -6.40 -7.07
CA PHE A 52 8.68 -5.72 -6.82
C PHE A 52 8.53 -4.65 -5.73
N LEU A 53 7.52 -3.79 -5.80
CA LEU A 53 7.28 -2.76 -4.78
C LEU A 53 6.94 -3.35 -3.42
N GLY A 54 6.18 -4.45 -3.38
CA GLY A 54 5.92 -5.20 -2.16
C GLY A 54 7.22 -5.73 -1.53
N GLY A 55 8.11 -6.30 -2.34
CA GLY A 55 9.44 -6.76 -1.92
C GLY A 55 10.32 -5.61 -1.39
N VAL A 56 10.32 -4.46 -2.07
CA VAL A 56 11.05 -3.26 -1.63
C VAL A 56 10.57 -2.79 -0.25
N ILE A 57 9.25 -2.64 -0.07
CA ILE A 57 8.64 -2.19 1.19
C ILE A 57 9.01 -3.15 2.33
N SER A 58 8.85 -4.46 2.10
CA SER A 58 9.17 -5.49 3.09
C SER A 58 10.67 -5.54 3.39
N GLY A 59 11.52 -5.45 2.36
CA GLY A 59 12.97 -5.44 2.49
C GLY A 59 13.48 -4.26 3.31
N ILE A 60 12.98 -3.05 3.06
CA ILE A 60 13.33 -1.85 3.85
C ILE A 60 12.93 -2.05 5.31
N ALA A 61 11.71 -2.50 5.59
CA ALA A 61 11.23 -2.68 6.96
C ALA A 61 12.03 -3.76 7.73
N LEU A 62 12.43 -4.84 7.06
CA LEU A 62 13.29 -5.87 7.62
C LEU A 62 14.70 -5.33 7.88
N TYR A 63 15.27 -4.56 6.96
CA TYR A 63 16.58 -3.96 7.13
C TYR A 63 16.62 -2.99 8.31
N LEU A 64 15.56 -2.21 8.49
CA LEU A 64 15.38 -1.31 9.63
C LEU A 64 15.03 -2.06 10.93
N LYS A 65 14.91 -3.39 10.89
CA LYS A 65 14.53 -4.27 12.03
C LYS A 65 13.14 -3.92 12.63
N MET A 66 12.26 -3.37 11.84
CA MET A 66 10.93 -2.90 12.27
C MET A 66 9.79 -3.48 11.41
N PRO A 67 9.72 -4.82 11.19
CA PRO A 67 8.70 -5.39 10.30
C PRO A 67 7.26 -5.15 10.78
N LEU A 68 7.05 -5.05 12.10
CA LEU A 68 5.73 -4.84 12.66
C LEU A 68 5.12 -3.47 12.34
N ILE A 69 5.96 -2.47 12.02
CA ILE A 69 5.47 -1.15 11.63
C ILE A 69 4.67 -1.19 10.32
N LEU A 70 4.93 -2.20 9.46
CA LEU A 70 4.17 -2.38 8.22
C LEU A 70 2.69 -2.63 8.47
N ILE A 71 2.31 -3.24 9.59
CA ILE A 71 0.89 -3.46 9.95
C ILE A 71 0.18 -2.12 10.06
N VAL A 72 0.87 -1.10 10.55
CA VAL A 72 0.33 0.26 10.71
C VAL A 72 0.42 1.04 9.41
N ILE A 73 1.62 1.23 8.85
CA ILE A 73 1.82 2.11 7.70
C ILE A 73 1.29 1.54 6.37
N ALA A 74 1.21 0.21 6.27
CA ALA A 74 0.64 -0.49 5.12
C ALA A 74 -0.77 -1.03 5.41
N ILE A 75 -1.55 -0.31 6.23
CA ILE A 75 -2.88 -0.74 6.68
C ILE A 75 -3.83 -1.04 5.51
N ILE A 76 -3.78 -0.27 4.43
CA ILE A 76 -4.64 -0.50 3.25
C ILE A 76 -4.31 -1.82 2.56
N PRO A 77 -3.05 -2.13 2.14
CA PRO A 77 -2.70 -3.45 1.63
C PRO A 77 -3.07 -4.61 2.57
N VAL A 78 -2.94 -4.41 3.89
CA VAL A 78 -3.34 -5.42 4.89
C VAL A 78 -4.86 -5.64 4.85
N ILE A 79 -5.67 -4.58 4.85
CA ILE A 79 -7.14 -4.67 4.76
C ILE A 79 -7.56 -5.33 3.44
N GLU A 80 -6.95 -4.94 2.32
CA GLU A 80 -7.20 -5.54 1.01
C GLU A 80 -6.98 -7.06 1.03
N THR A 81 -5.83 -7.49 1.53
CA THR A 81 -5.50 -8.92 1.64
C THR A 81 -6.46 -9.66 2.57
N LEU A 82 -6.75 -9.09 3.75
CA LEU A 82 -7.69 -9.68 4.70
C LEU A 82 -9.10 -9.79 4.12
N SER A 83 -9.55 -8.81 3.36
CA SER A 83 -10.88 -8.84 2.73
C SER A 83 -11.02 -10.02 1.75
N VAL A 84 -9.96 -10.33 1.00
CA VAL A 84 -9.93 -11.50 0.11
C VAL A 84 -9.95 -12.80 0.91
N ILE A 85 -9.13 -12.91 1.95
CA ILE A 85 -9.08 -14.11 2.80
C ILE A 85 -10.46 -14.36 3.44
N ILE A 86 -11.06 -13.34 4.04
CA ILE A 86 -12.39 -13.42 4.66
C ILE A 86 -13.43 -13.87 3.63
N GLN A 87 -13.45 -13.22 2.47
CA GLN A 87 -14.40 -13.55 1.40
C GLN A 87 -14.27 -15.02 0.96
N VAL A 88 -13.05 -15.49 0.71
CA VAL A 88 -12.81 -16.87 0.23
C VAL A 88 -13.18 -17.90 1.31
N VAL A 89 -12.74 -17.69 2.54
CA VAL A 89 -13.04 -18.62 3.65
C VAL A 89 -14.53 -18.69 3.93
N TYR A 90 -15.20 -17.55 3.99
CA TYR A 90 -16.64 -17.49 4.22
C TYR A 90 -17.44 -18.10 3.07
N PHE A 91 -17.07 -17.80 1.84
CA PHE A 91 -17.74 -18.35 0.65
C PHE A 91 -17.61 -19.89 0.58
N LYS A 92 -16.42 -20.43 0.89
CA LYS A 92 -16.21 -21.89 0.93
C LYS A 92 -17.05 -22.59 2.01
N LYS A 93 -17.33 -21.90 3.13
CA LYS A 93 -18.12 -22.48 4.23
C LYS A 93 -19.63 -22.34 4.08
N THR A 94 -20.10 -21.24 3.50
CA THR A 94 -21.52 -20.88 3.52
C THR A 94 -22.16 -20.76 2.14
N GLY A 95 -21.35 -20.74 1.06
CA GLY A 95 -21.82 -20.46 -0.30
C GLY A 95 -22.31 -19.02 -0.52
N LYS A 96 -22.20 -18.16 0.50
CA LYS A 96 -22.64 -16.75 0.46
C LYS A 96 -21.43 -15.81 0.43
N ARG A 97 -21.62 -14.63 -0.17
CA ARG A 97 -20.58 -13.58 -0.20
C ARG A 97 -20.75 -12.63 0.98
N VAL A 98 -19.64 -12.25 1.62
CA VAL A 98 -19.60 -11.18 2.66
C VAL A 98 -19.58 -9.82 2.00
N PHE A 99 -18.69 -9.62 1.03
CA PHE A 99 -18.58 -8.40 0.24
C PHE A 99 -19.20 -8.59 -1.15
N LYS A 100 -19.70 -7.52 -1.77
CA LYS A 100 -20.19 -7.56 -3.17
C LYS A 100 -19.10 -8.15 -4.09
N MET A 101 -17.86 -7.71 -3.87
CA MET A 101 -16.65 -8.20 -4.51
C MET A 101 -15.45 -8.00 -3.59
N ALA A 102 -14.45 -8.87 -3.63
CA ALA A 102 -13.16 -8.69 -2.98
C ALA A 102 -12.07 -8.60 -4.07
N PRO A 103 -11.01 -7.81 -3.85
CA PRO A 103 -10.68 -6.97 -2.69
C PRO A 103 -11.65 -5.82 -2.41
N ILE A 104 -11.47 -5.12 -1.26
CA ILE A 104 -12.47 -4.15 -0.75
C ILE A 104 -12.67 -2.92 -1.66
N HIS A 105 -11.65 -2.51 -2.43
CA HIS A 105 -11.80 -1.41 -3.40
C HIS A 105 -12.88 -1.71 -4.44
N HIS A 106 -12.97 -2.94 -4.95
CA HIS A 106 -14.05 -3.34 -5.85
C HIS A 106 -15.42 -3.34 -5.17
N HIS A 107 -15.49 -3.62 -3.87
CA HIS A 107 -16.74 -3.49 -3.12
C HIS A 107 -17.22 -2.04 -3.09
N LEU A 108 -16.31 -1.08 -2.93
CA LEU A 108 -16.61 0.36 -2.94
C LEU A 108 -17.05 0.82 -4.33
N GLU A 109 -16.34 0.40 -5.38
CA GLU A 109 -16.70 0.72 -6.78
C GLU A 109 -18.11 0.20 -7.15
N LEU A 110 -18.44 -1.03 -6.74
CA LEU A 110 -19.78 -1.60 -6.91
C LEU A 110 -20.84 -0.97 -5.98
N SER A 111 -20.45 -0.04 -5.11
CA SER A 111 -21.30 0.75 -4.24
C SER A 111 -21.36 2.21 -4.67
N ASP A 112 -21.23 2.46 -5.99
CA ASP A 112 -21.34 3.76 -6.67
C ASP A 112 -20.23 4.77 -6.34
N TRP A 113 -19.11 4.32 -5.80
CA TRP A 113 -17.94 5.16 -5.62
C TRP A 113 -17.13 5.25 -6.92
N ARG A 114 -16.72 6.46 -7.28
CA ARG A 114 -15.80 6.65 -8.42
C ARG A 114 -14.39 6.18 -8.04
N GLU A 115 -13.67 5.59 -8.98
CA GLU A 115 -12.27 5.12 -8.80
C GLU A 115 -11.39 6.18 -8.11
N ASN A 116 -11.43 7.43 -8.57
CA ASN A 116 -10.66 8.52 -7.97
C ASN A 116 -11.02 8.79 -6.49
N GLN A 117 -12.27 8.58 -6.09
CA GLN A 117 -12.69 8.73 -4.69
C GLN A 117 -12.12 7.62 -3.81
N VAL A 118 -12.11 6.39 -4.31
CA VAL A 118 -11.51 5.24 -3.61
C VAL A 118 -10.00 5.45 -3.44
N VAL A 119 -9.31 5.85 -4.50
CA VAL A 119 -7.87 6.17 -4.46
C VAL A 119 -7.57 7.29 -3.47
N MET A 120 -8.38 8.35 -3.47
CA MET A 120 -8.22 9.47 -2.54
C MET A 120 -8.42 9.04 -1.09
N LEU A 121 -9.48 8.28 -0.81
CA LEU A 121 -9.75 7.74 0.53
C LEU A 121 -8.59 6.89 1.03
N PHE A 122 -8.12 5.94 0.22
CA PHE A 122 -7.01 5.06 0.59
C PHE A 122 -5.70 5.82 0.79
N SER A 123 -5.45 6.84 -0.03
CA SER A 123 -4.28 7.71 0.12
C SER A 123 -4.31 8.49 1.43
N VAL A 124 -5.46 9.06 1.81
CA VAL A 124 -5.63 9.78 3.08
C VAL A 124 -5.44 8.85 4.27
N ILE A 125 -6.07 7.66 4.26
CA ILE A 125 -5.91 6.67 5.33
C ILE A 125 -4.44 6.26 5.47
N THR A 126 -3.76 5.96 4.36
CA THR A 126 -2.34 5.58 4.36
C THR A 126 -1.47 6.71 4.89
N LEU A 127 -1.79 7.97 4.57
CA LEU A 127 -1.05 9.13 5.04
C LEU A 127 -1.20 9.30 6.55
N VAL A 128 -2.42 9.22 7.07
CA VAL A 128 -2.68 9.26 8.52
C VAL A 128 -1.97 8.12 9.24
N ALA A 129 -2.08 6.89 8.72
CA ALA A 129 -1.39 5.73 9.27
C ALA A 129 0.14 5.89 9.25
N SER A 130 0.69 6.51 8.20
CA SER A 130 2.12 6.82 8.11
C SER A 130 2.55 7.84 9.16
N VAL A 131 1.75 8.89 9.40
CA VAL A 131 2.02 9.86 10.48
C VAL A 131 1.99 9.21 11.85
N VAL A 132 1.04 8.30 12.09
CA VAL A 132 0.99 7.51 13.32
C VAL A 132 2.23 6.61 13.44
N GLY A 133 2.60 5.91 12.35
CA GLY A 133 3.81 5.09 12.31
C GLY A 133 5.08 5.86 12.65
N LEU A 134 5.23 7.09 12.13
CA LEU A 134 6.36 7.98 12.44
C LEU A 134 6.44 8.41 13.91
N LYS A 135 5.30 8.43 14.62
CA LYS A 135 5.28 8.76 16.06
C LYS A 135 5.59 7.55 16.96
N ILE A 136 5.50 6.35 16.44
CA ILE A 136 5.80 5.10 17.17
C ILE A 136 7.31 4.84 17.18
N VAL A 137 8.04 5.38 16.22
CA VAL A 137 9.50 5.26 16.06
C VAL A 137 10.22 6.43 16.70
#